data_c984063d8e90ab256b24eb0015ce3fd9
#
_entry.id   c984063d8e90ab256b24eb0015ce3fd9
#
_cell.length_a   1.000
_cell.length_b   1.000
_cell.length_c   1.000
_cell.angle_alpha   90.00
_cell.angle_beta   90.00
_cell.angle_gamma   90.00
#
_symmetry.space_group_name_H-M   'P 1'
#
loop_
_entity.id
_entity.type
_entity.pdbx_description
1 polymer ?
#
loop_
_entity_poly.entity_id
_entity_poly.type
_entity_poly.pdbx_seq_one_letter_code
_entity_poly.pdbx_strand_id
1 'polypeptide(L)'
;SDLGRFAWGYAGHKDRITRPMIREKITDPWREVTWEEAIARAASEFKRIQSTYGRDSVGAITSSRCTNEEVFLVQKLVRAAFRNNNVDTCARVCHSPTGYGLSKTFGTSAGTQDFKSVAASDVILVIGANPTDGHPVFASRLKKRLRAGAQLIVVDPRRIDLVKSPHIKAAHHLPLKPGTNVALINSIAHVVVTEGLVDEDFVRERCELVEFEMWARF
;
A
#
# COMPACT_ATOMS: atom_id res chain seq x y z
N SER A 1 -0.53 11.78 -16.34
CA SER A 1 0.82 12.11 -15.86
C SER A 1 1.87 11.71 -16.89
N ASP A 2 3.05 12.28 -16.80
CA ASP A 2 4.18 11.92 -17.68
C ASP A 2 4.59 10.47 -17.52
N LEU A 3 4.48 9.92 -16.30
CA LEU A 3 4.70 8.50 -16.06
C LEU A 3 3.72 7.63 -16.87
N GLY A 4 2.43 7.94 -16.86
CA GLY A 4 1.46 7.17 -17.65
C GLY A 4 1.64 7.32 -19.16
N ARG A 5 2.16 8.46 -19.60
CA ARG A 5 2.36 8.75 -21.03
C ARG A 5 3.67 8.21 -21.59
N PHE A 6 4.76 8.27 -20.82
CA PHE A 6 6.11 8.03 -21.33
C PHE A 6 6.88 6.87 -20.68
N ALA A 7 6.41 6.36 -19.54
CA ALA A 7 7.14 5.31 -18.81
C ALA A 7 6.98 3.89 -19.38
N TRP A 8 6.26 3.70 -20.48
CA TRP A 8 6.05 2.40 -21.12
C TRP A 8 7.33 1.80 -21.74
N GLY A 9 8.38 2.60 -21.91
CA GLY A 9 9.66 2.16 -22.48
C GLY A 9 10.30 0.97 -21.74
N TYR A 10 9.97 0.75 -20.47
CA TYR A 10 10.45 -0.42 -19.72
C TYR A 10 10.00 -1.75 -20.34
N ALA A 11 8.88 -1.76 -21.08
CA ALA A 11 8.36 -2.98 -21.69
C ALA A 11 9.31 -3.53 -22.79
N GLY A 12 10.00 -2.66 -23.50
CA GLY A 12 10.98 -3.00 -24.53
C GLY A 12 12.45 -2.80 -24.09
N HIS A 13 12.72 -2.62 -22.80
CA HIS A 13 14.07 -2.36 -22.34
C HIS A 13 15.02 -3.54 -22.64
N LYS A 14 16.26 -3.24 -23.03
CA LYS A 14 17.27 -4.25 -23.42
C LYS A 14 17.60 -5.25 -22.31
N ASP A 15 17.48 -4.83 -21.06
CA ASP A 15 17.79 -5.66 -19.89
C ASP A 15 16.59 -6.52 -19.43
N ARG A 16 15.49 -6.55 -20.20
CA ARG A 16 14.38 -7.44 -19.86
C ARG A 16 14.77 -8.89 -20.02
N ILE A 17 14.37 -9.70 -19.03
CA ILE A 17 14.50 -11.16 -19.11
C ILE A 17 13.50 -11.66 -20.15
N THR A 18 14.00 -12.25 -21.24
CA THR A 18 13.19 -12.76 -22.35
C THR A 18 13.21 -14.29 -22.45
N ARG A 19 14.05 -14.95 -21.65
CA ARG A 19 14.16 -16.41 -21.58
C ARG A 19 14.15 -16.88 -20.13
N PRO A 20 13.66 -18.10 -19.85
CA PRO A 20 13.73 -18.67 -18.53
C PRO A 20 15.18 -18.82 -18.06
N MET A 21 15.38 -18.63 -16.77
CA MET A 21 16.71 -18.72 -16.17
C MET A 21 16.62 -19.50 -14.87
N ILE A 22 17.59 -20.38 -14.62
CA ILE A 22 17.71 -21.13 -13.36
C ILE A 22 19.10 -20.91 -12.74
N ARG A 23 19.19 -21.12 -11.43
CA ARG A 23 20.44 -21.25 -10.69
C ARG A 23 20.27 -22.26 -9.57
N GLU A 24 21.32 -22.89 -9.13
CA GLU A 24 21.24 -23.91 -8.06
C GLU A 24 21.28 -23.26 -6.68
N LYS A 25 22.12 -22.25 -6.48
CA LYS A 25 22.23 -21.51 -5.22
C LYS A 25 22.02 -20.02 -5.47
N ILE A 26 21.64 -19.31 -4.44
CA ILE A 26 21.39 -17.86 -4.52
C ILE A 26 22.63 -17.06 -4.97
N THR A 27 23.81 -17.59 -4.73
CA THR A 27 25.11 -17.00 -5.10
C THR A 27 25.59 -17.37 -6.48
N ASP A 28 24.97 -18.37 -7.12
CA ASP A 28 25.40 -18.85 -8.44
C ASP A 28 24.91 -17.88 -9.54
N PRO A 29 25.63 -17.80 -10.65
CA PRO A 29 25.17 -17.05 -11.81
C PRO A 29 23.91 -17.67 -12.41
N TRP A 30 23.07 -16.82 -12.99
CA TRP A 30 21.90 -17.28 -13.72
C TRP A 30 22.33 -17.96 -15.02
N ARG A 31 21.70 -19.11 -15.35
CA ARG A 31 21.86 -19.84 -16.61
C ARG A 31 20.55 -19.84 -17.38
N GLU A 32 20.58 -19.41 -18.63
CA GLU A 32 19.41 -19.52 -19.52
C GLU A 32 19.10 -20.99 -19.80
N VAL A 33 17.82 -21.31 -19.84
CA VAL A 33 17.30 -22.67 -20.07
C VAL A 33 16.09 -22.64 -21.00
N THR A 34 15.63 -23.81 -21.43
CA THR A 34 14.35 -23.92 -22.14
C THR A 34 13.17 -23.81 -21.19
N TRP A 35 11.98 -23.55 -21.73
CA TRP A 35 10.74 -23.54 -20.94
C TRP A 35 10.46 -24.90 -20.31
N GLU A 36 10.72 -25.98 -21.05
CA GLU A 36 10.56 -27.37 -20.58
C GLU A 36 11.42 -27.64 -19.35
N GLU A 37 12.69 -27.24 -19.40
CA GLU A 37 13.63 -27.40 -18.28
C GLU A 37 13.18 -26.56 -17.06
N ALA A 38 12.80 -25.29 -17.27
CA ALA A 38 12.36 -24.42 -16.20
C ALA A 38 11.08 -24.92 -15.50
N ILE A 39 10.09 -25.35 -16.28
CA ILE A 39 8.82 -25.89 -15.78
C ILE A 39 9.04 -27.20 -15.04
N ALA A 40 9.84 -28.11 -15.61
CA ALA A 40 10.18 -29.36 -14.96
C ALA A 40 10.87 -29.15 -13.61
N ARG A 41 11.83 -28.23 -13.55
CA ARG A 41 12.51 -27.85 -12.30
C ARG A 41 11.53 -27.29 -11.28
N ALA A 42 10.68 -26.34 -11.65
CA ALA A 42 9.69 -25.76 -10.75
C ALA A 42 8.72 -26.83 -10.22
N ALA A 43 8.19 -27.68 -11.11
CA ALA A 43 7.27 -28.74 -10.73
C ALA A 43 7.89 -29.78 -9.80
N SER A 44 9.14 -30.19 -10.04
CA SER A 44 9.85 -31.12 -9.19
C SER A 44 10.11 -30.55 -7.78
N GLU A 45 10.49 -29.27 -7.69
CA GLU A 45 10.71 -28.62 -6.42
C GLU A 45 9.42 -28.44 -5.61
N PHE A 46 8.32 -28.05 -6.23
CA PHE A 46 7.02 -27.99 -5.55
C PHE A 46 6.61 -29.37 -5.00
N LYS A 47 6.76 -30.42 -5.78
CA LYS A 47 6.48 -31.79 -5.32
C LYS A 47 7.40 -32.21 -4.16
N ARG A 48 8.69 -31.91 -4.27
CA ARG A 48 9.67 -32.21 -3.21
C ARG A 48 9.32 -31.49 -1.91
N ILE A 49 9.01 -30.18 -1.97
CA ILE A 49 8.64 -29.38 -0.80
C ILE A 49 7.37 -29.96 -0.15
N GLN A 50 6.34 -30.21 -0.93
CA GLN A 50 5.08 -30.77 -0.40
C GLN A 50 5.25 -32.18 0.18
N SER A 51 6.10 -33.03 -0.42
CA SER A 51 6.38 -34.34 0.15
C SER A 51 7.18 -34.29 1.43
N THR A 52 8.03 -33.29 1.61
CA THR A 52 8.88 -33.14 2.80
C THR A 52 8.16 -32.41 3.95
N TYR A 53 7.38 -31.37 3.64
CA TYR A 53 6.84 -30.44 4.65
C TYR A 53 5.30 -30.43 4.70
N GLY A 54 4.65 -31.25 3.88
CA GLY A 54 3.20 -31.34 3.81
C GLY A 54 2.57 -30.43 2.74
N ARG A 55 1.32 -30.71 2.49
CA ARG A 55 0.55 -30.05 1.40
C ARG A 55 0.50 -28.53 1.51
N ASP A 56 0.41 -28.00 2.72
CA ASP A 56 0.20 -26.57 3.00
C ASP A 56 1.50 -25.76 3.01
N SER A 57 2.65 -26.38 2.72
CA SER A 57 3.95 -25.72 2.66
C SER A 57 4.17 -24.87 1.41
N VAL A 58 3.26 -24.92 0.44
CA VAL A 58 3.32 -24.18 -0.83
C VAL A 58 2.08 -23.30 -0.96
N GLY A 59 2.26 -22.09 -1.45
CA GLY A 59 1.18 -21.16 -1.72
C GLY A 59 1.52 -20.24 -2.88
N ALA A 60 0.64 -19.28 -3.18
CA ALA A 60 0.86 -18.28 -4.21
C ALA A 60 0.29 -16.92 -3.82
N ILE A 61 0.90 -15.87 -4.36
CA ILE A 61 0.42 -14.49 -4.27
C ILE A 61 0.30 -13.94 -5.68
N THR A 62 -0.88 -13.41 -6.00
CA THR A 62 -1.14 -12.72 -7.27
C THR A 62 -0.97 -11.21 -7.10
N SER A 63 -1.08 -10.49 -8.21
CA SER A 63 -0.96 -9.03 -8.22
C SER A 63 -2.16 -8.41 -8.92
N SER A 64 -2.55 -7.20 -8.49
CA SER A 64 -3.52 -6.36 -9.20
C SER A 64 -3.01 -5.88 -10.57
N ARG A 65 -1.76 -6.15 -10.91
CA ARG A 65 -1.15 -5.87 -12.22
C ARG A 65 -1.24 -7.04 -13.19
N CYS A 66 -1.75 -8.18 -12.74
CA CYS A 66 -2.01 -9.35 -13.57
C CYS A 66 -3.37 -9.23 -14.25
N THR A 67 -3.55 -9.93 -15.37
CA THR A 67 -4.87 -10.09 -15.99
C THR A 67 -5.76 -11.00 -15.14
N ASN A 68 -7.06 -10.97 -15.40
CA ASN A 68 -8.01 -11.88 -14.73
C ASN A 68 -7.69 -13.36 -15.02
N GLU A 69 -7.25 -13.64 -16.23
CA GLU A 69 -6.85 -14.99 -16.66
C GLU A 69 -5.64 -15.49 -15.88
N GLU A 70 -4.62 -14.66 -15.70
CA GLU A 70 -3.43 -14.99 -14.90
C GLU A 70 -3.80 -15.26 -13.44
N VAL A 71 -4.60 -14.41 -12.84
CA VAL A 71 -5.08 -14.59 -11.46
C VAL A 71 -5.90 -15.87 -11.32
N PHE A 72 -6.80 -16.13 -12.26
CA PHE A 72 -7.59 -17.37 -12.29
C PHE A 72 -6.70 -18.62 -12.41
N LEU A 73 -5.71 -18.59 -13.31
CA LEU A 73 -4.81 -19.73 -13.52
C LEU A 73 -3.94 -20.01 -12.30
N VAL A 74 -3.44 -18.98 -11.61
CA VAL A 74 -2.69 -19.15 -10.36
C VAL A 74 -3.59 -19.75 -9.27
N GLN A 75 -4.81 -19.27 -9.11
CA GLN A 75 -5.76 -19.84 -8.16
C GLN A 75 -6.10 -21.31 -8.50
N LYS A 76 -6.29 -21.61 -9.77
CA LYS A 76 -6.53 -22.97 -10.25
C LYS A 76 -5.32 -23.89 -9.97
N LEU A 77 -4.10 -23.41 -10.21
CA LEU A 77 -2.87 -24.15 -9.91
C LEU A 77 -2.80 -24.52 -8.42
N VAL A 78 -3.01 -23.56 -7.53
CA VAL A 78 -2.95 -23.78 -6.08
C VAL A 78 -4.01 -24.77 -5.63
N ARG A 79 -5.25 -24.60 -6.08
CA ARG A 79 -6.35 -25.47 -5.66
C ARG A 79 -6.29 -26.85 -6.28
N ALA A 80 -6.02 -26.95 -7.58
CA ALA A 80 -6.06 -28.23 -8.31
C ALA A 80 -4.76 -29.04 -8.18
N ALA A 81 -3.59 -28.39 -8.32
CA ALA A 81 -2.30 -29.07 -8.30
C ALA A 81 -1.72 -29.16 -6.88
N PHE A 82 -1.68 -28.05 -6.13
CA PHE A 82 -1.17 -28.07 -4.76
C PHE A 82 -2.19 -28.58 -3.74
N ARG A 83 -3.47 -28.64 -4.12
CA ARG A 83 -4.59 -29.15 -3.31
C ARG A 83 -4.75 -28.42 -1.96
N ASN A 84 -4.51 -27.14 -1.94
CA ASN A 84 -4.76 -26.26 -0.78
C ASN A 84 -5.42 -24.97 -1.24
N ASN A 85 -5.64 -24.01 -0.33
CA ASN A 85 -6.22 -22.71 -0.63
C ASN A 85 -5.29 -21.56 -0.21
N ASN A 86 -3.98 -21.79 -0.15
CA ASN A 86 -2.97 -20.80 0.23
C ASN A 86 -2.68 -19.86 -0.95
N VAL A 87 -3.68 -19.13 -1.39
CA VAL A 87 -3.59 -18.15 -2.46
C VAL A 87 -4.22 -16.84 -2.04
N ASP A 88 -3.49 -15.76 -2.23
CA ASP A 88 -3.96 -14.42 -1.90
C ASP A 88 -3.45 -13.40 -2.93
N THR A 89 -3.77 -12.15 -2.73
CA THR A 89 -3.40 -11.04 -3.61
C THR A 89 -2.67 -9.93 -2.85
N CYS A 90 -1.97 -9.07 -3.59
CA CYS A 90 -1.29 -7.91 -3.04
C CYS A 90 -2.21 -7.00 -2.22
N ALA A 91 -3.51 -6.96 -2.52
CA ALA A 91 -4.49 -6.12 -1.81
C ALA A 91 -4.62 -6.48 -0.32
N ARG A 92 -4.29 -7.72 0.08
CA ARG A 92 -4.32 -8.17 1.48
C ARG A 92 -3.61 -7.22 2.44
N VAL A 93 -2.44 -6.74 2.06
CA VAL A 93 -1.62 -5.84 2.88
C VAL A 93 -1.51 -4.43 2.29
N CYS A 94 -2.00 -4.19 1.07
CA CYS A 94 -1.94 -2.91 0.39
C CYS A 94 -3.04 -1.96 0.89
N HIS A 95 -4.30 -2.28 0.61
CA HIS A 95 -5.44 -1.42 0.90
C HIS A 95 -6.64 -2.13 1.53
N SER A 96 -6.65 -3.46 1.64
CA SER A 96 -7.79 -4.18 2.25
C SER A 96 -8.06 -3.76 3.69
N PRO A 97 -7.04 -3.53 4.56
CA PRO A 97 -7.28 -2.99 5.90
C PRO A 97 -7.94 -1.60 5.86
N THR A 98 -7.49 -0.71 4.98
CA THR A 98 -8.09 0.62 4.78
C THR A 98 -9.52 0.49 4.25
N GLY A 99 -9.76 -0.37 3.25
CA GLY A 99 -11.09 -0.61 2.72
C GLY A 99 -12.06 -1.14 3.77
N TYR A 100 -11.59 -2.03 4.64
CA TYR A 100 -12.38 -2.52 5.78
C TYR A 100 -12.70 -1.38 6.76
N GLY A 101 -11.70 -0.60 7.16
CA GLY A 101 -11.88 0.53 8.07
C GLY A 101 -12.85 1.56 7.52
N LEU A 102 -12.68 1.99 6.27
CA LEU A 102 -13.58 2.94 5.61
C LEU A 102 -15.02 2.40 5.54
N SER A 103 -15.18 1.11 5.18
CA SER A 103 -16.52 0.49 5.13
C SER A 103 -17.21 0.46 6.49
N LYS A 104 -16.46 0.28 7.57
CA LYS A 104 -17.00 0.28 8.94
C LYS A 104 -17.33 1.69 9.45
N THR A 105 -16.57 2.70 9.04
CA THR A 105 -16.74 4.07 9.54
C THR A 105 -17.62 4.93 8.63
N PHE A 106 -17.56 4.73 7.31
CA PHE A 106 -18.29 5.56 6.33
C PHE A 106 -19.30 4.79 5.47
N GLY A 107 -19.43 3.47 5.67
CA GLY A 107 -20.30 2.64 4.84
C GLY A 107 -19.81 2.38 3.42
N THR A 108 -18.63 2.90 3.05
CA THR A 108 -18.01 2.72 1.73
C THR A 108 -16.52 2.48 1.85
N SER A 109 -15.95 1.65 0.98
CA SER A 109 -14.52 1.36 0.97
C SER A 109 -13.71 2.29 0.05
N ALA A 110 -14.25 3.45 -0.31
CA ALA A 110 -13.61 4.44 -1.17
C ALA A 110 -13.24 5.71 -0.41
N GLY A 111 -12.26 6.48 -0.94
CA GLY A 111 -11.95 7.81 -0.43
C GLY A 111 -13.15 8.76 -0.58
N THR A 112 -13.38 9.57 0.44
CA THR A 112 -14.55 10.47 0.53
C THR A 112 -14.26 11.87 -0.02
N GLN A 113 -13.01 12.15 -0.41
CA GLN A 113 -12.56 13.46 -0.88
C GLN A 113 -11.96 13.39 -2.28
N ASP A 114 -11.98 14.51 -2.98
CA ASP A 114 -11.35 14.67 -4.29
C ASP A 114 -10.07 15.53 -4.21
N PHE A 115 -9.40 15.71 -5.34
CA PHE A 115 -8.20 16.55 -5.39
C PHE A 115 -8.47 18.03 -5.17
N LYS A 116 -9.72 18.50 -5.25
CA LYS A 116 -10.06 19.90 -5.02
C LYS A 116 -10.09 20.22 -3.54
N SER A 117 -10.47 19.28 -2.69
CA SER A 117 -10.51 19.45 -1.24
C SER A 117 -9.13 19.80 -0.65
N VAL A 118 -8.05 19.28 -1.27
CA VAL A 118 -6.69 19.65 -0.88
C VAL A 118 -6.43 21.16 -1.01
N ALA A 119 -7.01 21.80 -2.02
CA ALA A 119 -6.84 23.25 -2.24
C ALA A 119 -7.54 24.11 -1.16
N ALA A 120 -8.49 23.55 -0.42
CA ALA A 120 -9.22 24.22 0.66
C ALA A 120 -8.67 23.89 2.06
N SER A 121 -7.73 22.94 2.17
CA SER A 121 -7.21 22.48 3.46
C SER A 121 -6.16 23.44 4.01
N ASP A 122 -6.23 23.77 5.30
CA ASP A 122 -5.24 24.59 6.00
C ASP A 122 -4.14 23.75 6.65
N VAL A 123 -4.48 22.50 7.03
CA VAL A 123 -3.56 21.52 7.58
C VAL A 123 -3.69 20.22 6.77
N ILE A 124 -2.56 19.65 6.40
CA ILE A 124 -2.49 18.42 5.63
C ILE A 124 -1.61 17.42 6.37
N LEU A 125 -2.18 16.25 6.69
CA LEU A 125 -1.47 15.12 7.29
C LEU A 125 -1.17 14.07 6.22
N VAL A 126 0.11 13.78 6.02
CA VAL A 126 0.59 12.69 5.15
C VAL A 126 1.19 11.61 6.03
N ILE A 127 0.58 10.44 6.05
CA ILE A 127 1.00 9.32 6.89
C ILE A 127 1.29 8.07 6.05
N GLY A 128 2.50 7.51 6.20
CA GLY A 128 2.91 6.27 5.53
C GLY A 128 2.87 6.33 4.00
N ALA A 129 3.00 7.52 3.42
CA ALA A 129 2.88 7.74 1.99
C ALA A 129 3.98 8.67 1.48
N ASN A 130 4.46 8.41 0.25
CA ASN A 130 5.32 9.32 -0.49
C ASN A 130 4.63 9.80 -1.78
N PRO A 131 3.74 10.80 -1.69
CA PRO A 131 2.97 11.24 -2.87
C PRO A 131 3.85 11.83 -3.97
N THR A 132 5.06 12.30 -3.67
CA THR A 132 5.98 12.79 -4.70
C THR A 132 6.33 11.71 -5.71
N ASP A 133 6.56 10.49 -5.25
CA ASP A 133 6.89 9.35 -6.10
C ASP A 133 5.66 8.57 -6.54
N GLY A 134 4.78 8.23 -5.59
CA GLY A 134 3.64 7.35 -5.85
C GLY A 134 2.43 8.04 -6.51
N HIS A 135 2.25 9.35 -6.29
CA HIS A 135 1.09 10.12 -6.75
C HIS A 135 1.48 11.53 -7.21
N PRO A 136 2.29 11.67 -8.27
CA PRO A 136 2.91 12.96 -8.64
C PRO A 136 1.91 14.04 -9.00
N VAL A 137 0.77 13.69 -9.61
CA VAL A 137 -0.29 14.67 -9.95
C VAL A 137 -0.95 15.22 -8.68
N PHE A 138 -1.24 14.35 -7.70
CA PHE A 138 -1.72 14.75 -6.39
C PHE A 138 -0.67 15.62 -5.66
N ALA A 139 0.59 15.16 -5.65
CA ALA A 139 1.70 15.90 -5.02
C ALA A 139 1.88 17.30 -5.60
N SER A 140 1.67 17.48 -6.90
CA SER A 140 1.71 18.81 -7.53
C SER A 140 0.66 19.77 -6.94
N ARG A 141 -0.57 19.30 -6.75
CA ARG A 141 -1.65 20.08 -6.11
C ARG A 141 -1.35 20.36 -4.63
N LEU A 142 -0.90 19.32 -3.92
CA LEU A 142 -0.44 19.44 -2.53
C LEU A 142 0.63 20.55 -2.40
N LYS A 143 1.68 20.46 -3.20
CA LYS A 143 2.79 21.44 -3.21
C LYS A 143 2.30 22.86 -3.53
N LYS A 144 1.35 23.02 -4.43
CA LYS A 144 0.74 24.31 -4.73
C LYS A 144 0.03 24.88 -3.49
N ARG A 145 -0.72 24.06 -2.76
CA ARG A 145 -1.44 24.49 -1.55
C ARG A 145 -0.49 24.84 -0.41
N LEU A 146 0.59 24.06 -0.23
CA LEU A 146 1.61 24.37 0.77
C LEU A 146 2.30 25.71 0.52
N ARG A 147 2.60 26.05 -0.74
CA ARG A 147 3.14 27.37 -1.11
C ARG A 147 2.14 28.51 -0.86
N ALA A 148 0.84 28.20 -0.83
CA ALA A 148 -0.20 29.15 -0.48
C ALA A 148 -0.48 29.25 1.04
N GLY A 149 0.35 28.60 1.89
CA GLY A 149 0.35 28.78 3.33
C GLY A 149 -0.22 27.63 4.17
N ALA A 150 -0.68 26.55 3.57
CA ALA A 150 -1.11 25.38 4.34
C ALA A 150 0.07 24.75 5.10
N GLN A 151 -0.22 24.20 6.27
CA GLN A 151 0.76 23.50 7.09
C GLN A 151 0.80 22.00 6.72
N LEU A 152 1.98 21.42 6.75
CA LEU A 152 2.18 20.00 6.44
C LEU A 152 2.76 19.26 7.64
N ILE A 153 2.10 18.16 8.00
CA ILE A 153 2.59 17.19 8.96
C ILE A 153 2.91 15.89 8.20
N VAL A 154 4.15 15.42 8.31
CA VAL A 154 4.57 14.15 7.69
C VAL A 154 4.83 13.12 8.79
N VAL A 155 4.16 11.99 8.69
CA VAL A 155 4.31 10.83 9.56
C VAL A 155 4.88 9.67 8.74
N ASP A 156 6.19 9.50 8.75
CA ASP A 156 6.89 8.44 8.03
C ASP A 156 8.24 8.18 8.72
N PRO A 157 8.66 6.93 8.91
CA PRO A 157 9.99 6.62 9.45
C PRO A 157 11.13 7.18 8.59
N ARG A 158 10.86 7.38 7.29
CA ARG A 158 11.82 7.94 6.34
C ARG A 158 11.65 9.45 6.20
N ARG A 159 12.73 10.13 5.89
CA ARG A 159 12.70 11.54 5.49
C ARG A 159 12.39 11.64 3.99
N ILE A 160 11.13 11.52 3.64
CA ILE A 160 10.66 11.70 2.26
C ILE A 160 10.84 13.16 1.80
N ASP A 161 10.77 13.41 0.50
CA ASP A 161 10.98 14.75 -0.08
C ASP A 161 10.06 15.84 0.49
N LEU A 162 8.85 15.47 0.90
CA LEU A 162 7.91 16.41 1.53
C LEU A 162 8.38 16.91 2.91
N VAL A 163 9.29 16.21 3.59
CA VAL A 163 9.87 16.67 4.86
C VAL A 163 10.77 17.89 4.62
N LYS A 164 11.59 17.83 3.56
CA LYS A 164 12.44 18.93 3.16
C LYS A 164 12.80 18.80 1.68
N SER A 165 12.34 19.77 0.91
CA SER A 165 12.76 19.99 -0.46
C SER A 165 13.05 21.48 -0.68
N PRO A 166 13.63 21.92 -1.81
CA PRO A 166 14.00 23.33 -2.02
C PRO A 166 12.86 24.34 -1.80
N HIS A 167 11.62 23.91 -1.97
CA HIS A 167 10.45 24.81 -1.90
C HIS A 167 9.38 24.38 -0.90
N ILE A 168 9.61 23.29 -0.18
CA ILE A 168 8.65 22.72 0.76
C ILE A 168 9.39 22.21 1.98
N LYS A 169 8.89 22.60 3.13
CA LYS A 169 9.32 22.10 4.43
C LYS A 169 8.08 21.71 5.22
N ALA A 170 8.02 20.46 5.66
CA ALA A 170 6.98 20.06 6.61
C ALA A 170 7.09 20.90 7.89
N ALA A 171 5.96 21.34 8.42
CA ALA A 171 5.91 21.99 9.74
C ALA A 171 6.37 21.00 10.81
N HIS A 172 5.90 19.76 10.70
CA HIS A 172 6.30 18.68 11.61
C HIS A 172 6.62 17.41 10.83
N HIS A 173 7.68 16.72 11.26
CA HIS A 173 8.00 15.35 10.83
C HIS A 173 8.03 14.44 12.05
N LEU A 174 7.17 13.44 12.04
CA LEU A 174 7.02 12.46 13.11
C LEU A 174 7.57 11.12 12.63
N PRO A 175 8.85 10.79 12.89
CA PRO A 175 9.49 9.56 12.43
C PRO A 175 9.13 8.39 13.35
N LEU A 176 7.90 7.90 13.23
CA LEU A 176 7.40 6.79 14.04
C LEU A 176 8.15 5.48 13.71
N LYS A 177 8.16 4.55 14.66
CA LYS A 177 8.63 3.19 14.41
C LYS A 177 7.60 2.43 13.57
N PRO A 178 8.03 1.60 12.59
CA PRO A 178 7.10 0.72 11.87
C PRO A 178 6.21 -0.08 12.82
N GLY A 179 4.92 -0.17 12.51
CA GLY A 179 3.93 -0.85 13.35
C GLY A 179 3.30 0.01 14.46
N THR A 180 3.70 1.26 14.65
CA THR A 180 3.17 2.14 15.71
C THR A 180 2.19 3.22 15.22
N ASN A 181 1.64 3.08 14.01
CA ASN A 181 0.72 4.07 13.44
C ASN A 181 -0.53 4.27 14.31
N VAL A 182 -1.13 3.17 14.79
CA VAL A 182 -2.34 3.24 15.62
C VAL A 182 -2.05 4.00 16.91
N ALA A 183 -0.93 3.70 17.59
CA ALA A 183 -0.55 4.40 18.81
C ALA A 183 -0.39 5.91 18.58
N LEU A 184 0.25 6.31 17.47
CA LEU A 184 0.41 7.73 17.15
C LEU A 184 -0.92 8.41 16.85
N ILE A 185 -1.78 7.80 16.04
CA ILE A 185 -3.09 8.37 15.71
C ILE A 185 -3.95 8.50 16.96
N ASN A 186 -3.95 7.48 17.83
CA ASN A 186 -4.66 7.54 19.11
C ASN A 186 -4.10 8.63 20.04
N SER A 187 -2.77 8.85 20.03
CA SER A 187 -2.17 9.94 20.81
C SER A 187 -2.63 11.32 20.32
N ILE A 188 -2.72 11.53 19.01
CA ILE A 188 -3.26 12.77 18.44
C ILE A 188 -4.73 12.93 18.81
N ALA A 189 -5.52 11.89 18.65
CA ALA A 189 -6.93 11.89 18.99
C ALA A 189 -7.15 12.15 20.49
N HIS A 190 -6.32 11.56 21.35
CA HIS A 190 -6.37 11.80 22.80
C HIS A 190 -6.18 13.30 23.13
N VAL A 191 -5.20 13.95 22.53
CA VAL A 191 -4.98 15.40 22.74
C VAL A 191 -6.19 16.21 22.26
N VAL A 192 -6.72 15.90 21.08
CA VAL A 192 -7.91 16.58 20.53
C VAL A 192 -9.10 16.49 21.48
N VAL A 193 -9.35 15.31 22.07
CA VAL A 193 -10.46 15.11 23.01
C VAL A 193 -10.19 15.77 24.36
N THR A 194 -9.02 15.54 24.95
CA THR A 194 -8.72 16.02 26.33
C THR A 194 -8.52 17.52 26.43
N GLU A 195 -8.10 18.16 25.34
CA GLU A 195 -7.93 19.61 25.29
C GLU A 195 -9.18 20.35 24.76
N GLY A 196 -10.28 19.63 24.52
CA GLY A 196 -11.54 20.22 24.04
C GLY A 196 -11.45 20.82 22.64
N LEU A 197 -10.63 20.22 21.77
CA LEU A 197 -10.42 20.67 20.38
C LEU A 197 -11.35 19.99 19.38
N VAL A 198 -12.34 19.24 19.87
CA VAL A 198 -13.34 18.55 19.06
C VAL A 198 -14.28 19.57 18.43
N ASP A 199 -14.55 19.45 17.13
CA ASP A 199 -15.63 20.14 16.46
C ASP A 199 -16.96 19.47 16.81
N GLU A 200 -17.61 19.94 17.87
CA GLU A 200 -18.84 19.35 18.40
C GLU A 200 -20.01 19.42 17.40
N ASP A 201 -20.07 20.47 16.59
CA ASP A 201 -21.12 20.62 15.59
C ASP A 201 -20.95 19.58 14.49
N PHE A 202 -19.71 19.36 14.03
CA PHE A 202 -19.41 18.28 13.08
C PHE A 202 -19.75 16.90 13.66
N VAL A 203 -19.37 16.63 14.91
CA VAL A 203 -19.65 15.34 15.56
C VAL A 203 -21.16 15.13 15.66
N ARG A 204 -21.91 16.15 16.09
CA ARG A 204 -23.37 16.06 16.21
C ARG A 204 -24.05 15.82 14.87
N GLU A 205 -23.55 16.40 13.80
CA GLU A 205 -24.13 16.28 12.46
C GLU A 205 -23.73 14.99 11.72
N ARG A 206 -22.51 14.48 11.96
CA ARG A 206 -21.88 13.47 11.11
C ARG A 206 -21.52 12.16 11.79
N CYS A 207 -21.55 12.11 13.12
CA CYS A 207 -21.15 10.92 13.87
C CYS A 207 -22.33 10.35 14.67
N GLU A 208 -22.25 9.06 14.98
CA GLU A 208 -23.10 8.41 15.95
C GLU A 208 -22.64 8.82 17.36
N LEU A 209 -23.39 9.67 18.05
CA LEU A 209 -22.97 10.31 19.29
C LEU A 209 -22.59 9.31 20.40
N VAL A 210 -23.38 8.25 20.57
CA VAL A 210 -23.11 7.24 21.60
C VAL A 210 -21.78 6.52 21.32
N GLU A 211 -21.55 6.14 20.09
CA GLU A 211 -20.30 5.46 19.69
C GLU A 211 -19.10 6.41 19.80
N PHE A 212 -19.27 7.68 19.43
CA PHE A 212 -18.22 8.69 19.59
C PHE A 212 -17.86 8.90 21.07
N GLU A 213 -18.84 9.06 21.95
CA GLU A 213 -18.60 9.21 23.39
C GLU A 213 -17.93 7.99 24.01
N MET A 214 -18.33 6.79 23.61
CA MET A 214 -17.66 5.56 24.05
C MET A 214 -16.20 5.53 23.63
N TRP A 215 -15.93 5.85 22.35
CA TRP A 215 -14.56 5.90 21.84
C TRP A 215 -13.72 6.99 22.53
N ALA A 216 -14.27 8.17 22.77
CA ALA A 216 -13.58 9.28 23.41
C ALA A 216 -13.16 9.02 24.86
N ARG A 217 -13.77 8.01 25.50
CA ARG A 217 -13.42 7.59 26.89
C ARG A 217 -12.28 6.56 26.95
N PHE A 218 -11.91 5.96 25.83
CA PHE A 218 -10.82 5.01 25.72
C PHE A 218 -9.46 5.70 25.56
#